data_8567ea65bac4aa6dae4b082c115f175f
#
_entry.id   8567ea65bac4aa6dae4b082c115f175f
#
_cell.length_a   1.000
_cell.length_b   1.000
_cell.length_c   1.000
_cell.angle_alpha   90.00
_cell.angle_beta   90.00
_cell.angle_gamma   90.00
#
_symmetry.space_group_name_H-M   'P 1'
#
loop_
_entity.id
_entity.type
_entity.pdbx_description
1 polymer ?
#
loop_
_entity_poly.entity_id
_entity_poly.type
_entity_poly.pdbx_seq_one_letter_code
_entity_poly.pdbx_strand_id
1 'polypeptide(L)'
;MKIIIWGFYPENGVLKNTISYVWNSFYNAFKYLGHDVYWFPNEKIENFDFSNCIFIAEGYDDSEIPLDKTSTYFVHCAYNPAKYVGNVRKFVDMRYNLKKIDHPNYVYELDREKTKMDKGCYYEPSTNQVIDFKNGRVNYRIDDFDKVYIGWATNLMPNEIDENDVYYPRSNNVYFLGSISNDGRYSNIHLIEEFANECRKNGIEFILNNFSNNQLSEEDYIRLSKESLLGFDIRCQADVEWGRISCRLYKNMSYGHLGMTNCYEA
;
A
#
# COMPACT_ATOMS: atom_id res chain seq x y z
N MET A 1 -3.20 15.50 -18.37
CA MET A 1 -4.35 14.86 -17.70
C MET A 1 -4.25 15.23 -16.25
N LYS A 2 -5.35 15.63 -15.61
CA LYS A 2 -5.40 15.95 -14.17
C LYS A 2 -5.50 14.68 -13.33
N ILE A 3 -4.54 14.46 -12.44
CA ILE A 3 -4.52 13.33 -11.51
C ILE A 3 -4.56 13.86 -10.09
N ILE A 4 -5.46 13.33 -9.28
CA ILE A 4 -5.66 13.72 -7.89
C ILE A 4 -5.31 12.54 -7.01
N ILE A 5 -4.33 12.72 -6.15
CA ILE A 5 -4.06 11.81 -5.04
C ILE A 5 -4.78 12.36 -3.81
N TRP A 6 -5.57 11.54 -3.15
CA TRP A 6 -6.43 11.96 -2.05
C TRP A 6 -6.14 11.21 -0.77
N GLY A 7 -6.08 11.96 0.33
CA GLY A 7 -5.80 11.41 1.66
C GLY A 7 -4.32 11.15 1.92
N PHE A 8 -3.99 10.80 3.14
CA PHE A 8 -2.63 10.50 3.60
C PHE A 8 -1.57 11.53 3.21
N TYR A 9 -1.99 12.78 3.08
CA TYR A 9 -1.13 13.90 2.72
C TYR A 9 0.02 14.06 3.74
N PRO A 10 1.26 14.28 3.28
CA PRO A 10 2.39 14.45 4.20
C PRO A 10 2.26 15.75 4.98
N GLU A 11 2.26 15.67 6.30
CA GLU A 11 2.31 16.85 7.15
C GLU A 11 3.75 17.38 7.24
N ASN A 12 3.95 18.65 6.88
CA ASN A 12 5.26 19.30 6.85
C ASN A 12 6.30 18.54 5.97
N GLY A 13 5.84 17.89 4.91
CA GLY A 13 6.71 17.11 4.02
C GLY A 13 7.15 15.75 4.57
N VAL A 14 6.67 15.33 5.74
CA VAL A 14 7.05 14.06 6.36
C VAL A 14 6.04 12.97 6.00
N LEU A 15 6.51 11.88 5.41
CA LEU A 15 5.72 10.69 5.11
C LEU A 15 5.58 9.84 6.39
N LYS A 16 4.38 9.87 7.00
CA LYS A 16 4.15 9.28 8.33
C LYS A 16 3.85 7.78 8.35
N ASN A 17 3.46 7.20 7.21
CA ASN A 17 3.04 5.81 7.14
C ASN A 17 3.27 5.19 5.75
N THR A 18 3.08 3.89 5.64
CA THR A 18 3.28 3.14 4.39
C THR A 18 2.42 3.67 3.24
N ILE A 19 1.19 4.11 3.51
CA ILE A 19 0.28 4.59 2.46
C ILE A 19 0.75 5.95 1.93
N SER A 20 1.16 6.89 2.77
CA SER A 20 1.73 8.16 2.29
C SER A 20 3.01 7.94 1.46
N TYR A 21 3.80 6.91 1.79
CA TYR A 21 4.95 6.49 0.98
C TYR A 21 4.53 6.00 -0.42
N VAL A 22 3.51 5.16 -0.49
CA VAL A 22 2.96 4.65 -1.75
C VAL A 22 2.35 5.79 -2.57
N TRP A 23 1.58 6.69 -1.93
CA TRP A 23 0.99 7.84 -2.60
C TRP A 23 2.04 8.83 -3.13
N ASN A 24 3.13 9.04 -2.38
CA ASN A 24 4.26 9.82 -2.86
C ASN A 24 4.90 9.20 -4.12
N SER A 25 5.01 7.87 -4.16
CA SER A 25 5.53 7.17 -5.34
C SER A 25 4.62 7.36 -6.56
N PHE A 26 3.31 7.25 -6.41
CA PHE A 26 2.35 7.58 -7.48
C PHE A 26 2.44 9.04 -7.91
N TYR A 27 2.52 9.97 -6.96
CA TYR A 27 2.66 11.40 -7.23
C TYR A 27 3.89 11.68 -8.10
N ASN A 28 5.05 11.14 -7.72
CA ASN A 28 6.29 11.32 -8.44
C ASN A 28 6.26 10.63 -9.83
N ALA A 29 5.73 9.41 -9.91
CA ALA A 29 5.63 8.67 -11.16
C ALA A 29 4.75 9.39 -12.18
N PHE A 30 3.59 9.88 -11.78
CA PHE A 30 2.72 10.62 -12.70
C PHE A 30 3.30 11.98 -13.10
N LYS A 31 4.02 12.66 -12.21
CA LYS A 31 4.77 13.87 -12.58
C LYS A 31 5.87 13.56 -13.58
N TYR A 32 6.64 12.49 -13.36
CA TYR A 32 7.67 12.03 -14.28
C TYR A 32 7.09 11.73 -15.68
N LEU A 33 5.88 11.21 -15.75
CA LEU A 33 5.15 10.94 -16.99
C LEU A 33 4.51 12.20 -17.62
N GLY A 34 4.71 13.38 -17.04
CA GLY A 34 4.25 14.66 -17.58
C GLY A 34 2.76 14.95 -17.35
N HIS A 35 2.17 14.41 -16.28
CA HIS A 35 0.78 14.70 -15.91
C HIS A 35 0.70 15.88 -14.92
N ASP A 36 -0.47 16.54 -14.88
CA ASP A 36 -0.80 17.54 -13.87
C ASP A 36 -1.26 16.80 -12.62
N VAL A 37 -0.40 16.71 -11.61
CA VAL A 37 -0.65 15.93 -10.41
C VAL A 37 -0.82 16.83 -9.20
N TYR A 38 -1.88 16.59 -8.46
CA TYR A 38 -2.22 17.28 -7.22
C TYR A 38 -2.37 16.25 -6.11
N TRP A 39 -1.93 16.59 -4.91
CA TRP A 39 -2.11 15.74 -3.74
C TRP A 39 -2.80 16.56 -2.65
N PHE A 40 -3.97 16.10 -2.21
CA PHE A 40 -4.79 16.79 -1.23
C PHE A 40 -4.96 15.95 0.04
N PRO A 41 -5.00 16.60 1.21
CA PRO A 41 -5.44 15.97 2.44
C PRO A 41 -6.92 15.55 2.35
N ASN A 42 -7.37 14.70 3.27
CA ASN A 42 -8.77 14.30 3.36
C ASN A 42 -9.58 15.38 4.10
N GLU A 43 -9.71 16.55 3.50
CA GLU A 43 -10.47 17.70 4.01
C GLU A 43 -11.21 18.39 2.88
N LYS A 44 -12.17 19.24 3.22
CA LYS A 44 -12.93 20.00 2.23
C LYS A 44 -12.02 21.00 1.52
N ILE A 45 -11.86 20.83 0.20
CA ILE A 45 -11.09 21.73 -0.66
C ILE A 45 -12.04 22.64 -1.42
N GLU A 46 -11.85 23.95 -1.26
CA GLU A 46 -12.60 24.99 -1.97
C GLU A 46 -11.82 25.49 -3.20
N ASN A 47 -12.56 26.00 -4.18
CA ASN A 47 -11.99 26.67 -5.37
C ASN A 47 -11.06 25.80 -6.25
N PHE A 48 -11.27 24.47 -6.29
CA PHE A 48 -10.60 23.59 -7.21
C PHE A 48 -11.60 22.89 -8.13
N ASP A 49 -11.29 22.85 -9.44
CA ASP A 49 -12.12 22.15 -10.41
C ASP A 49 -11.73 20.67 -10.48
N PHE A 50 -12.57 19.82 -9.91
CA PHE A 50 -12.41 18.36 -9.87
C PHE A 50 -13.02 17.64 -11.08
N SER A 51 -13.49 18.36 -12.11
CA SER A 51 -14.04 17.74 -13.31
C SER A 51 -12.98 17.08 -14.17
N ASN A 52 -13.34 15.98 -14.84
CA ASN A 52 -12.48 15.22 -15.75
C ASN A 52 -11.12 14.79 -15.15
N CYS A 53 -11.10 14.49 -13.84
CA CYS A 53 -9.92 14.04 -13.12
C CYS A 53 -9.86 12.51 -13.03
N ILE A 54 -8.65 12.00 -12.77
CA ILE A 54 -8.44 10.65 -12.24
C ILE A 54 -8.07 10.80 -10.77
N PHE A 55 -8.86 10.18 -9.90
CA PHE A 55 -8.57 10.10 -8.47
C PHE A 55 -7.89 8.80 -8.11
N ILE A 56 -6.92 8.87 -7.22
CA ILE A 56 -6.30 7.74 -6.52
C ILE A 56 -6.49 8.00 -5.04
N ALA A 57 -7.18 7.11 -4.35
CA ALA A 57 -7.58 7.28 -2.96
C ALA A 57 -7.50 5.99 -2.16
N GLU A 58 -7.48 6.12 -0.84
CA GLU A 58 -7.62 5.03 0.11
C GLU A 58 -9.00 5.06 0.72
N GLY A 59 -9.71 3.93 0.70
CA GLY A 59 -11.13 3.89 1.07
C GLY A 59 -11.44 4.17 2.53
N TYR A 60 -10.45 4.21 3.41
CA TYR A 60 -10.64 4.59 4.81
C TYR A 60 -10.11 6.00 5.14
N ASP A 61 -9.63 6.75 4.16
CA ASP A 61 -9.24 8.15 4.28
C ASP A 61 -9.83 8.99 3.13
N ASP A 62 -11.12 8.81 2.89
CA ASP A 62 -11.83 9.42 1.75
C ASP A 62 -13.15 10.10 2.14
N SER A 63 -13.36 10.43 3.44
CA SER A 63 -14.63 10.99 3.90
C SER A 63 -15.01 12.28 3.19
N GLU A 64 -14.06 13.14 2.91
CA GLU A 64 -14.23 14.46 2.30
C GLU A 64 -13.92 14.48 0.79
N ILE A 65 -13.65 13.32 0.18
CA ILE A 65 -13.35 13.25 -1.26
C ILE A 65 -14.51 13.83 -2.09
N PRO A 66 -14.27 14.79 -2.98
CA PRO A 66 -15.31 15.32 -3.84
C PRO A 66 -15.73 14.26 -4.88
N LEU A 67 -17.03 14.13 -5.10
CA LEU A 67 -17.57 13.19 -6.10
C LEU A 67 -17.98 13.98 -7.35
N ASP A 68 -17.44 13.60 -8.49
CA ASP A 68 -17.71 14.26 -9.76
C ASP A 68 -18.07 13.22 -10.86
N LYS A 69 -19.19 13.47 -11.55
CA LYS A 69 -19.74 12.55 -12.56
C LYS A 69 -18.92 12.46 -13.86
N THR A 70 -17.93 13.32 -14.02
CA THR A 70 -17.03 13.32 -15.18
C THR A 70 -15.68 12.66 -14.86
N SER A 71 -15.42 12.35 -13.60
CA SER A 71 -14.14 11.88 -13.08
C SER A 71 -14.15 10.37 -12.76
N THR A 72 -12.98 9.75 -12.86
CA THR A 72 -12.75 8.32 -12.59
C THR A 72 -12.00 8.16 -11.27
N TYR A 73 -12.43 7.20 -10.44
CA TYR A 73 -11.89 6.96 -9.11
C TYR A 73 -11.30 5.57 -9.01
N PHE A 74 -10.01 5.49 -8.73
CA PHE A 74 -9.29 4.29 -8.33
C PHE A 74 -9.14 4.32 -6.81
N VAL A 75 -9.85 3.44 -6.11
CA VAL A 75 -9.88 3.44 -4.65
C VAL A 75 -9.33 2.13 -4.12
N HIS A 76 -8.21 2.23 -3.40
CA HIS A 76 -7.64 1.09 -2.70
C HIS A 76 -8.43 0.80 -1.42
N CYS A 77 -8.74 -0.48 -1.18
CA CYS A 77 -9.50 -0.90 -0.01
C CYS A 77 -10.79 -0.09 0.19
N ALA A 78 -11.62 -0.01 -0.84
CA ALA A 78 -12.88 0.73 -0.78
C ALA A 78 -13.85 0.12 0.26
N TYR A 79 -13.94 0.73 1.44
CA TYR A 79 -14.86 0.27 2.50
C TYR A 79 -16.33 0.61 2.22
N ASN A 80 -16.57 1.65 1.44
CA ASN A 80 -17.92 2.07 1.04
C ASN A 80 -17.98 2.31 -0.47
N PRO A 81 -18.01 1.27 -1.30
CA PRO A 81 -18.18 1.41 -2.74
C PRO A 81 -19.49 2.14 -3.13
N ALA A 82 -20.54 2.03 -2.31
CA ALA A 82 -21.82 2.72 -2.53
C ALA A 82 -21.67 4.25 -2.65
N LYS A 83 -20.67 4.81 -2.00
CA LYS A 83 -20.35 6.23 -2.10
C LYS A 83 -20.06 6.66 -3.54
N TYR A 84 -19.39 5.80 -4.30
CA TYR A 84 -18.92 6.10 -5.65
C TYR A 84 -19.92 5.67 -6.73
N VAL A 85 -20.54 4.50 -6.57
CA VAL A 85 -21.42 3.91 -7.58
C VAL A 85 -22.61 4.84 -7.88
N GLY A 86 -22.75 5.23 -9.16
CA GLY A 86 -23.77 6.17 -9.61
C GLY A 86 -23.49 7.66 -9.36
N ASN A 87 -22.46 7.99 -8.57
CA ASN A 87 -22.09 9.36 -8.24
C ASN A 87 -20.85 9.87 -8.98
N VAL A 88 -20.12 8.97 -9.65
CA VAL A 88 -18.94 9.28 -10.44
C VAL A 88 -19.06 8.69 -11.85
N ARG A 89 -18.19 9.12 -12.78
CA ARG A 89 -18.16 8.54 -14.12
C ARG A 89 -17.81 7.05 -14.10
N LYS A 90 -16.79 6.71 -13.32
CA LYS A 90 -16.30 5.35 -13.19
C LYS A 90 -15.66 5.14 -11.82
N PHE A 91 -16.01 4.06 -11.17
CA PHE A 91 -15.37 3.58 -9.96
C PHE A 91 -14.59 2.31 -10.29
N VAL A 92 -13.36 2.22 -9.78
CA VAL A 92 -12.46 1.08 -9.95
C VAL A 92 -11.91 0.70 -8.58
N ASP A 93 -12.18 -0.52 -8.16
CA ASP A 93 -11.64 -1.08 -6.93
C ASP A 93 -10.17 -1.48 -7.16
N MET A 94 -9.26 -0.82 -6.50
CA MET A 94 -7.82 -1.06 -6.64
C MET A 94 -7.35 -2.06 -5.57
N ARG A 95 -6.66 -3.12 -5.99
CA ARG A 95 -6.24 -4.21 -5.12
C ARG A 95 -4.78 -4.60 -5.33
N TYR A 96 -4.15 -5.12 -4.29
CA TYR A 96 -2.75 -5.57 -4.33
C TYR A 96 -2.54 -7.03 -3.92
N ASN A 97 -3.62 -7.76 -3.69
CA ASN A 97 -3.55 -9.17 -3.26
C ASN A 97 -3.76 -10.11 -4.43
N LEU A 98 -2.78 -10.94 -4.73
CA LEU A 98 -2.81 -11.82 -5.89
C LEU A 98 -3.66 -13.08 -5.69
N LYS A 99 -3.62 -13.70 -4.51
CA LYS A 99 -4.31 -14.98 -4.26
C LYS A 99 -5.81 -14.91 -4.13
N LYS A 100 -6.35 -13.80 -3.68
CA LYS A 100 -7.80 -13.65 -3.42
C LYS A 100 -8.46 -12.66 -4.37
N ILE A 101 -7.93 -12.61 -5.59
CA ILE A 101 -8.39 -11.75 -6.65
C ILE A 101 -9.91 -11.83 -6.85
N ASP A 102 -10.44 -13.05 -6.87
CA ASP A 102 -11.84 -13.32 -7.15
C ASP A 102 -12.69 -13.62 -5.90
N HIS A 103 -12.10 -13.49 -4.69
CA HIS A 103 -12.86 -13.75 -3.47
C HIS A 103 -13.68 -12.51 -3.08
N PRO A 104 -15.00 -12.55 -3.23
CA PRO A 104 -15.85 -11.37 -3.02
C PRO A 104 -15.81 -10.83 -1.59
N ASN A 105 -15.46 -11.67 -0.61
CA ASN A 105 -15.42 -11.32 0.81
C ASN A 105 -14.06 -10.79 1.28
N TYR A 106 -13.06 -10.75 0.40
CA TYR A 106 -11.68 -10.50 0.82
C TYR A 106 -11.51 -9.20 1.62
N VAL A 107 -12.07 -8.10 1.14
CA VAL A 107 -11.95 -6.78 1.78
C VAL A 107 -12.68 -6.73 3.12
N TYR A 108 -13.72 -7.52 3.28
CA TYR A 108 -14.67 -7.43 4.38
C TYR A 108 -14.48 -8.50 5.46
N GLU A 109 -13.87 -9.64 5.14
CA GLU A 109 -13.56 -10.67 6.15
C GLU A 109 -12.53 -10.20 7.18
N LEU A 110 -11.58 -9.37 6.77
CA LEU A 110 -10.51 -8.90 7.63
C LEU A 110 -10.96 -7.96 8.74
N ASP A 111 -11.96 -7.15 8.45
CA ASP A 111 -12.43 -6.10 9.34
C ASP A 111 -13.91 -6.25 9.68
N ARG A 112 -14.47 -7.46 9.51
CA ARG A 112 -15.90 -7.70 9.66
C ARG A 112 -16.48 -7.16 10.96
N GLU A 113 -15.76 -7.27 12.05
CA GLU A 113 -16.16 -6.75 13.37
C GLU A 113 -15.93 -5.25 13.48
N LYS A 114 -14.79 -4.73 13.00
CA LYS A 114 -14.47 -3.30 12.97
C LYS A 114 -15.29 -2.56 11.92
N THR A 115 -15.49 -3.16 10.75
CA THR A 115 -16.27 -2.56 9.65
C THR A 115 -17.73 -2.36 10.04
N LYS A 116 -18.28 -3.24 10.87
CA LYS A 116 -19.64 -3.08 11.41
C LYS A 116 -19.83 -1.80 12.22
N MET A 117 -18.80 -1.35 12.93
CA MET A 117 -18.94 -0.26 13.91
C MET A 117 -18.45 1.10 13.38
N ASP A 118 -17.36 1.14 12.63
CA ASP A 118 -16.65 2.40 12.35
C ASP A 118 -16.80 2.94 10.92
N LYS A 119 -17.16 2.11 9.95
CA LYS A 119 -17.09 2.47 8.52
C LYS A 119 -18.44 2.60 7.82
N GLY A 120 -19.52 2.31 8.47
CA GLY A 120 -20.87 2.51 7.96
C GLY A 120 -21.35 1.53 6.90
N CYS A 121 -20.56 0.55 6.49
CA CYS A 121 -21.00 -0.51 5.59
C CYS A 121 -20.31 -1.85 5.88
N TYR A 122 -20.92 -2.96 5.45
CA TYR A 122 -20.30 -4.28 5.42
C TYR A 122 -20.79 -5.10 4.23
N TYR A 123 -20.02 -6.10 3.86
CA TYR A 123 -20.41 -7.07 2.85
C TYR A 123 -21.23 -8.22 3.48
N GLU A 124 -22.38 -8.51 2.90
CA GLU A 124 -23.24 -9.63 3.28
C GLU A 124 -22.98 -10.83 2.37
N PRO A 125 -22.28 -11.88 2.83
CA PRO A 125 -21.89 -13.02 1.99
C PRO A 125 -23.06 -13.78 1.40
N SER A 126 -24.16 -13.90 2.16
CA SER A 126 -25.34 -14.67 1.76
C SER A 126 -26.07 -14.08 0.56
N THR A 127 -25.96 -12.77 0.37
CA THR A 127 -26.62 -12.04 -0.72
C THR A 127 -25.66 -11.43 -1.73
N ASN A 128 -24.35 -11.55 -1.48
CA ASN A 128 -23.29 -10.89 -2.26
C ASN A 128 -23.50 -9.37 -2.41
N GLN A 129 -24.00 -8.72 -1.37
CA GLN A 129 -24.36 -7.30 -1.36
C GLN A 129 -23.56 -6.54 -0.33
N VAL A 130 -23.31 -5.26 -0.62
CA VAL A 130 -22.81 -4.31 0.38
C VAL A 130 -24.01 -3.70 1.10
N ILE A 131 -23.96 -3.68 2.42
CA ILE A 131 -24.95 -3.08 3.28
C ILE A 131 -24.35 -1.81 3.89
N ASP A 132 -24.99 -0.69 3.61
CA ASP A 132 -24.71 0.59 4.24
C ASP A 132 -25.59 0.74 5.48
N PHE A 133 -25.00 0.84 6.66
CA PHE A 133 -25.76 0.96 7.91
C PHE A 133 -26.53 2.29 8.04
N LYS A 134 -26.11 3.32 7.30
CA LYS A 134 -26.82 4.61 7.30
C LYS A 134 -28.04 4.60 6.39
N ASN A 135 -27.92 3.95 5.23
CA ASN A 135 -28.92 4.00 4.16
C ASN A 135 -29.59 2.64 3.92
N GLY A 136 -29.22 1.60 4.68
CA GLY A 136 -29.73 0.26 4.50
C GLY A 136 -29.03 -0.51 3.39
N ARG A 137 -29.68 -1.57 2.92
CA ARG A 137 -29.10 -2.49 1.92
C ARG A 137 -28.99 -1.82 0.54
N VAL A 138 -27.79 -1.86 -0.05
CA VAL A 138 -27.52 -1.30 -1.37
C VAL A 138 -27.73 -2.36 -2.45
N ASN A 139 -28.45 -2.02 -3.52
CA ASN A 139 -28.76 -2.93 -4.61
C ASN A 139 -27.66 -3.02 -5.66
N TYR A 140 -26.44 -3.30 -5.25
CA TYR A 140 -25.37 -3.67 -6.17
C TYR A 140 -24.52 -4.80 -5.56
N ARG A 141 -23.91 -5.58 -6.43
CA ARG A 141 -23.03 -6.68 -6.04
C ARG A 141 -21.60 -6.17 -6.01
N ILE A 142 -20.73 -6.83 -5.25
CA ILE A 142 -19.34 -6.45 -5.14
C ILE A 142 -18.55 -6.64 -6.44
N ASP A 143 -19.07 -7.41 -7.36
CA ASP A 143 -18.53 -7.67 -8.70
C ASP A 143 -19.14 -6.78 -9.81
N ASP A 144 -20.06 -5.86 -9.45
CA ASP A 144 -20.69 -4.93 -10.40
C ASP A 144 -19.79 -3.74 -10.79
N PHE A 145 -18.58 -3.67 -10.31
CA PHE A 145 -17.63 -2.61 -10.64
C PHE A 145 -16.27 -3.16 -11.04
N ASP A 146 -15.55 -2.37 -11.84
CA ASP A 146 -14.22 -2.74 -12.33
C ASP A 146 -13.22 -2.90 -11.19
N LYS A 147 -12.32 -3.86 -11.37
CA LYS A 147 -11.20 -4.09 -10.46
C LYS A 147 -9.88 -3.94 -11.22
N VAL A 148 -8.88 -3.42 -10.54
CA VAL A 148 -7.50 -3.42 -11.03
C VAL A 148 -6.58 -3.97 -9.94
N TYR A 149 -5.68 -4.84 -10.35
CA TYR A 149 -4.66 -5.41 -9.48
C TYR A 149 -3.35 -4.71 -9.76
N ILE A 150 -2.80 -4.10 -8.73
CA ILE A 150 -1.56 -3.33 -8.83
C ILE A 150 -0.65 -3.70 -7.66
N GLY A 151 0.55 -4.17 -7.98
CA GLY A 151 1.60 -4.36 -6.98
C GLY A 151 2.20 -3.03 -6.58
N TRP A 152 2.61 -2.92 -5.33
CA TRP A 152 3.44 -1.80 -4.90
C TRP A 152 4.82 -1.96 -5.52
N ALA A 153 5.35 -0.88 -6.08
CA ALA A 153 6.66 -0.85 -6.72
C ALA A 153 7.69 -0.07 -5.89
N THR A 154 8.84 0.16 -6.46
CA THR A 154 9.84 1.08 -5.90
C THR A 154 9.36 2.53 -5.95
N ASN A 155 9.91 3.37 -5.09
CA ASN A 155 9.72 4.82 -5.12
C ASN A 155 10.73 5.56 -6.02
N LEU A 156 11.73 4.83 -6.56
CA LEU A 156 12.70 5.40 -7.50
C LEU A 156 12.10 5.51 -8.90
N MET A 157 12.36 6.63 -9.54
CA MET A 157 12.06 6.81 -10.97
C MET A 157 13.17 6.15 -11.81
N PRO A 158 12.90 5.81 -13.07
CA PRO A 158 13.89 5.13 -13.93
C PRO A 158 15.23 5.86 -14.03
N ASN A 159 15.22 7.18 -14.00
CA ASN A 159 16.45 8.00 -14.04
C ASN A 159 17.20 8.09 -12.70
N GLU A 160 16.59 7.62 -11.61
CA GLU A 160 17.21 7.59 -10.28
C GLU A 160 17.83 6.22 -9.98
N ILE A 161 17.53 5.21 -10.80
CA ILE A 161 18.15 3.89 -10.71
C ILE A 161 19.49 3.96 -11.42
N ASP A 162 20.56 4.12 -10.66
CA ASP A 162 21.91 4.14 -11.20
C ASP A 162 22.47 2.72 -11.33
N GLU A 163 22.97 2.38 -12.52
CA GLU A 163 23.64 1.09 -12.74
C GLU A 163 24.81 0.86 -11.76
N ASN A 164 25.47 1.94 -11.30
CA ASN A 164 26.51 1.85 -10.29
C ASN A 164 26.00 1.41 -8.92
N ASP A 165 24.73 1.64 -8.59
CA ASP A 165 24.13 1.20 -7.34
C ASP A 165 24.05 -0.32 -7.22
N VAL A 166 24.00 -1.03 -8.35
CA VAL A 166 24.05 -2.51 -8.39
C VAL A 166 25.35 -3.04 -7.79
N TYR A 167 26.44 -2.27 -7.92
CA TYR A 167 27.78 -2.61 -7.45
C TYR A 167 28.16 -1.87 -6.15
N TYR A 168 27.18 -1.29 -5.46
CA TYR A 168 27.42 -0.60 -4.20
C TYR A 168 28.11 -1.54 -3.20
N PRO A 169 29.18 -1.11 -2.51
CA PRO A 169 29.89 -1.95 -1.55
C PRO A 169 28.98 -2.38 -0.42
N ARG A 170 28.79 -3.69 -0.25
CA ARG A 170 27.98 -4.24 0.82
C ARG A 170 28.83 -4.41 2.08
N SER A 171 28.22 -4.12 3.24
CA SER A 171 28.79 -4.51 4.52
C SER A 171 28.57 -6.01 4.77
N ASN A 172 29.20 -6.58 5.78
CA ASN A 172 28.87 -7.95 6.24
C ASN A 172 27.68 -7.95 7.19
N ASN A 173 26.81 -6.94 7.11
CA ASN A 173 25.66 -6.77 7.96
C ASN A 173 24.37 -6.93 7.13
N VAL A 174 23.35 -7.48 7.73
CA VAL A 174 21.99 -7.50 7.19
C VAL A 174 21.12 -6.60 8.05
N TYR A 175 20.49 -5.63 7.41
CA TYR A 175 19.60 -4.67 8.09
C TYR A 175 18.14 -5.03 7.88
N PHE A 176 17.40 -5.27 8.94
CA PHE A 176 15.94 -5.29 8.90
C PHE A 176 15.40 -3.87 9.15
N LEU A 177 14.85 -3.26 8.11
CA LEU A 177 14.28 -1.91 8.15
C LEU A 177 12.76 -2.01 7.98
N GLY A 178 12.04 -2.17 9.08
CA GLY A 178 10.59 -2.34 8.98
C GLY A 178 9.88 -2.54 10.30
N SER A 179 8.55 -2.70 10.23
CA SER A 179 7.73 -2.96 11.41
C SER A 179 7.76 -4.43 11.79
N ILE A 180 7.79 -4.67 13.10
CA ILE A 180 7.68 -6.00 13.70
C ILE A 180 6.32 -6.08 14.37
N SER A 181 5.61 -7.15 14.08
CA SER A 181 4.35 -7.47 14.75
C SER A 181 4.49 -8.78 15.51
N ASN A 182 3.87 -8.84 16.68
CA ASN A 182 3.72 -10.05 17.48
C ASN A 182 2.23 -10.39 17.71
N ASP A 183 1.37 -10.00 16.80
CA ASP A 183 -0.08 -10.13 16.91
C ASP A 183 -0.60 -11.30 16.06
N GLY A 184 -0.72 -12.48 16.67
CA GLY A 184 -1.34 -13.66 16.08
C GLY A 184 -0.88 -13.95 14.64
N ARG A 185 -1.83 -14.08 13.71
CA ARG A 185 -1.56 -14.35 12.29
C ARG A 185 -0.82 -13.20 11.54
N TYR A 186 -0.77 -12.02 12.14
CA TYR A 186 0.01 -10.88 11.63
C TYR A 186 1.42 -10.83 12.20
N SER A 187 1.78 -11.78 13.07
CA SER A 187 3.11 -11.87 13.65
C SER A 187 4.14 -12.26 12.58
N ASN A 188 5.26 -11.56 12.58
CA ASN A 188 6.44 -11.88 11.76
C ASN A 188 7.70 -12.03 12.61
N ILE A 189 7.61 -11.84 13.93
CA ILE A 189 8.77 -11.81 14.82
C ILE A 189 9.55 -13.13 14.79
N HIS A 190 8.87 -14.27 14.84
CA HIS A 190 9.51 -15.59 14.85
C HIS A 190 10.31 -15.86 13.56
N LEU A 191 9.78 -15.45 12.39
CA LEU A 191 10.48 -15.60 11.11
C LEU A 191 11.70 -14.68 11.03
N ILE A 192 11.60 -13.47 11.60
CA ILE A 192 12.72 -12.54 11.68
C ILE A 192 13.81 -13.10 12.61
N GLU A 193 13.43 -13.68 13.73
CA GLU A 193 14.36 -14.33 14.67
C GLU A 193 15.06 -15.54 14.08
N GLU A 194 14.31 -16.39 13.37
CA GLU A 194 14.89 -17.55 12.63
C GLU A 194 15.92 -17.08 11.60
N PHE A 195 15.56 -16.07 10.79
CA PHE A 195 16.47 -15.51 9.80
C PHE A 195 17.71 -14.87 10.44
N ALA A 196 17.53 -14.13 11.53
CA ALA A 196 18.62 -13.55 12.30
C ALA A 196 19.57 -14.61 12.87
N ASN A 197 19.02 -15.75 13.31
CA ASN A 197 19.81 -16.88 13.81
C ASN A 197 20.64 -17.51 12.68
N GLU A 198 20.07 -17.67 11.49
CA GLU A 198 20.81 -18.17 10.32
C GLU A 198 21.92 -17.20 9.89
N CYS A 199 21.68 -15.89 9.91
CA CYS A 199 22.72 -14.90 9.68
C CYS A 199 23.90 -15.09 10.65
N ARG A 200 23.63 -15.17 11.95
CA ARG A 200 24.67 -15.34 13.01
C ARG A 200 25.46 -16.63 12.85
N LYS A 201 24.80 -17.74 12.49
CA LYS A 201 25.49 -19.03 12.24
C LYS A 201 26.49 -18.93 11.08
N ASN A 202 26.22 -18.04 10.14
CA ASN A 202 27.08 -17.80 8.97
C ASN A 202 28.05 -16.62 9.15
N GLY A 203 28.21 -16.10 10.38
CA GLY A 203 29.12 -14.99 10.68
C GLY A 203 28.65 -13.65 10.14
N ILE A 204 27.35 -13.51 9.85
CA ILE A 204 26.73 -12.28 9.36
C ILE A 204 26.07 -11.58 10.54
N GLU A 205 26.34 -10.30 10.74
CA GLU A 205 25.68 -9.50 11.76
C GLU A 205 24.26 -9.12 11.27
N PHE A 206 23.25 -9.41 12.10
CA PHE A 206 21.87 -9.03 11.83
C PHE A 206 21.50 -7.83 12.70
N ILE A 207 21.20 -6.71 12.06
CA ILE A 207 20.86 -5.44 12.71
C ILE A 207 19.38 -5.15 12.51
N LEU A 208 18.67 -5.11 13.64
CA LEU A 208 17.25 -4.87 13.67
C LEU A 208 16.94 -3.40 13.90
N ASN A 209 16.26 -2.77 12.96
CA ASN A 209 15.67 -1.45 13.13
C ASN A 209 14.14 -1.55 13.02
N ASN A 210 13.47 -1.56 14.17
CA ASN A 210 12.01 -1.58 14.23
C ASN A 210 11.48 -0.14 14.15
N PHE A 211 10.78 0.19 13.06
CA PHE A 211 10.21 1.53 12.85
C PHE A 211 9.19 1.96 13.90
N SER A 212 8.60 1.04 14.63
CA SER A 212 7.71 1.37 15.74
C SER A 212 8.44 2.11 16.87
N ASN A 213 9.75 1.88 17.00
CA ASN A 213 10.57 2.42 18.09
C ASN A 213 11.63 3.42 17.63
N ASN A 214 12.03 3.36 16.36
CA ASN A 214 13.10 4.17 15.83
C ASN A 214 12.87 4.49 14.34
N GLN A 215 12.30 5.64 14.06
CA GLN A 215 12.06 6.11 12.70
C GLN A 215 13.37 6.69 12.14
N LEU A 216 13.89 6.06 11.08
CA LEU A 216 15.03 6.55 10.33
C LEU A 216 14.65 7.75 9.46
N SER A 217 15.62 8.60 9.19
CA SER A 217 15.52 9.53 8.06
C SER A 217 15.44 8.77 6.72
N GLU A 218 14.92 9.40 5.68
CA GLU A 218 14.88 8.78 4.35
C GLU A 218 16.29 8.48 3.85
N GLU A 219 17.24 9.38 4.06
CA GLU A 219 18.64 9.24 3.70
C GLU A 219 19.30 8.03 4.39
N ASP A 220 19.10 7.88 5.71
CA ASP A 220 19.61 6.73 6.44
C ASP A 220 18.97 5.44 6.02
N TYR A 221 17.67 5.46 5.74
CA TYR A 221 16.96 4.28 5.22
C TYR A 221 17.57 3.82 3.88
N ILE A 222 17.77 4.74 2.94
CA ILE A 222 18.36 4.44 1.63
C ILE A 222 19.80 3.93 1.82
N ARG A 223 20.61 4.62 2.61
CA ARG A 223 22.01 4.24 2.89
C ARG A 223 22.10 2.83 3.47
N LEU A 224 21.37 2.54 4.56
CA LEU A 224 21.38 1.23 5.19
C LEU A 224 20.81 0.14 4.28
N SER A 225 19.81 0.47 3.46
CA SER A 225 19.30 -0.48 2.45
C SER A 225 20.39 -0.83 1.44
N LYS A 226 21.15 0.14 0.92
CA LYS A 226 22.25 -0.09 -0.03
C LYS A 226 23.43 -0.83 0.60
N GLU A 227 23.80 -0.51 1.84
CA GLU A 227 24.90 -1.15 2.57
C GLU A 227 24.58 -2.58 3.01
N SER A 228 23.32 -2.96 3.10
CA SER A 228 22.93 -4.29 3.56
C SER A 228 23.48 -5.39 2.63
N LEU A 229 24.00 -6.45 3.22
CA LEU A 229 24.46 -7.62 2.46
C LEU A 229 23.35 -8.27 1.64
N LEU A 230 22.16 -8.34 2.22
CA LEU A 230 20.97 -8.93 1.62
C LEU A 230 19.78 -7.96 1.73
N GLY A 231 18.98 -7.90 0.67
CA GLY A 231 17.68 -7.24 0.67
C GLY A 231 16.56 -8.27 0.77
N PHE A 232 15.79 -8.26 1.85
CA PHE A 232 14.75 -9.26 2.07
C PHE A 232 13.42 -8.64 2.54
N ASP A 233 12.34 -9.35 2.26
CA ASP A 233 10.98 -9.02 2.65
C ASP A 233 10.33 -10.21 3.38
N ILE A 234 10.36 -10.21 4.70
CA ILE A 234 9.71 -11.24 5.52
C ILE A 234 8.30 -10.79 5.85
N ARG A 235 7.33 -11.57 5.35
CA ARG A 235 5.90 -11.32 5.52
C ARG A 235 5.30 -12.23 6.59
N CYS A 236 4.29 -11.73 7.29
CA CYS A 236 3.50 -12.53 8.23
C CYS A 236 2.67 -13.59 7.50
N GLN A 237 2.16 -14.57 8.25
CA GLN A 237 1.34 -15.64 7.68
C GLN A 237 0.15 -15.13 6.87
N ALA A 238 -0.56 -14.13 7.37
CA ALA A 238 -1.70 -13.55 6.68
C ALA A 238 -1.32 -12.97 5.32
N ASP A 239 -0.19 -12.24 5.23
CA ASP A 239 0.27 -11.67 3.96
C ASP A 239 0.64 -12.76 2.95
N VAL A 240 1.33 -13.82 3.40
CA VAL A 240 1.69 -14.97 2.54
C VAL A 240 0.45 -15.69 2.04
N GLU A 241 -0.53 -15.95 2.91
CA GLU A 241 -1.80 -16.59 2.52
C GLU A 241 -2.56 -15.79 1.47
N TRP A 242 -2.45 -14.45 1.51
CA TRP A 242 -3.12 -13.55 0.58
C TRP A 242 -2.30 -13.22 -0.67
N GLY A 243 -1.08 -13.72 -0.78
CA GLY A 243 -0.18 -13.39 -1.89
C GLY A 243 0.17 -11.90 -1.92
N ARG A 244 0.36 -11.29 -0.74
CA ARG A 244 0.64 -9.87 -0.62
C ARG A 244 2.14 -9.61 -0.75
N ILE A 245 2.54 -9.01 -1.85
CA ILE A 245 3.92 -8.59 -2.11
C ILE A 245 4.08 -7.14 -1.66
N SER A 246 5.07 -6.86 -0.81
CA SER A 246 5.31 -5.49 -0.34
C SER A 246 6.20 -4.69 -1.28
N CYS A 247 6.11 -3.36 -1.17
CA CYS A 247 7.02 -2.45 -1.87
C CYS A 247 8.49 -2.67 -1.50
N ARG A 248 8.78 -3.23 -0.32
CA ARG A 248 10.15 -3.51 0.14
C ARG A 248 10.90 -4.44 -0.81
N LEU A 249 10.24 -5.46 -1.36
CA LEU A 249 10.85 -6.36 -2.34
C LEU A 249 11.38 -5.56 -3.54
N TYR A 250 10.52 -4.74 -4.14
CA TYR A 250 10.90 -3.93 -5.31
C TYR A 250 11.90 -2.84 -4.98
N LYS A 251 11.78 -2.22 -3.80
CA LYS A 251 12.77 -1.24 -3.32
C LYS A 251 14.15 -1.86 -3.19
N ASN A 252 14.24 -3.03 -2.58
CA ASN A 252 15.51 -3.73 -2.44
C ASN A 252 16.12 -4.04 -3.81
N MET A 253 15.32 -4.50 -4.77
CA MET A 253 15.78 -4.74 -6.15
C MET A 253 16.28 -3.46 -6.82
N SER A 254 15.59 -2.34 -6.63
CA SER A 254 16.02 -1.05 -7.20
C SER A 254 17.30 -0.48 -6.58
N TYR A 255 17.69 -0.97 -5.41
CA TYR A 255 18.99 -0.69 -4.77
C TYR A 255 20.06 -1.76 -5.07
N GLY A 256 19.83 -2.57 -6.11
CA GLY A 256 20.78 -3.58 -6.57
C GLY A 256 20.84 -4.87 -5.75
N HIS A 257 19.84 -5.14 -4.89
CA HIS A 257 19.76 -6.41 -4.18
C HIS A 257 19.05 -7.49 -5.00
N LEU A 258 19.42 -8.74 -4.75
CA LEU A 258 18.59 -9.87 -5.13
C LEU A 258 17.30 -9.82 -4.28
N GLY A 259 16.14 -9.81 -4.93
CA GLY A 259 14.86 -9.84 -4.22
C GLY A 259 14.66 -11.17 -3.50
N MET A 260 14.47 -11.12 -2.19
CA MET A 260 14.21 -12.28 -1.33
C MET A 260 12.91 -12.07 -0.56
N THR A 261 11.99 -13.01 -0.65
CA THR A 261 10.73 -12.97 0.10
C THR A 261 10.26 -14.38 0.44
N ASN A 262 9.45 -14.50 1.49
CA ASN A 262 8.73 -15.72 1.82
C ASN A 262 7.31 -15.77 1.20
N CYS A 263 6.96 -14.81 0.35
CA CYS A 263 5.72 -14.83 -0.44
C CYS A 263 5.99 -15.57 -1.76
N TYR A 264 5.34 -16.72 -1.96
CA TYR A 264 5.59 -17.61 -3.11
C TYR A 264 5.04 -17.08 -4.45
N GLU A 265 4.21 -16.02 -4.42
CA GLU A 265 3.64 -15.36 -5.60
C GLU A 265 4.53 -14.24 -6.17
N ALA A 266 5.65 -13.93 -5.52
CA ALA A 266 6.57 -12.87 -5.94
C ALA A 266 7.41 -13.27 -7.17
#